data_34106c06a2e9bd2c3fd0efe7cf994e1b
#
_entry.id   34106c06a2e9bd2c3fd0efe7cf994e1b
#
_cell.length_a   1.000
_cell.length_b   1.000
_cell.length_c   1.000
_cell.angle_alpha   90.00
_cell.angle_beta   90.00
_cell.angle_gamma   90.00
#
_symmetry.space_group_name_H-M   'P 1'
#
loop_
_entity.id
_entity.type
_entity.pdbx_description
1 polymer ?
#
loop_
_entity_poly.entity_id
_entity_poly.type
_entity_poly.pdbx_seq_one_letter_code
_entity_poly.pdbx_strand_id
1 'polypeptide(L)'
;MLSNELSFKISSVPDILKMQIFPQQPSQLSDYDQRNDRVITFPEYKTAAMLFQCHEATGDLFVRVIHIPTMRSLIKTLYLKLQQGDSVPIGQAALLLSVLALAAFFYGPPEGPRQSSDGQDYLQLSKVFSKGSLDILDYSRRNTSGTLEDVQAYIFMTVVTIHLDGFSARSRLLASSAATMARDLGLHRLDADWESSASQQASVRDLIDREVKRRVFWFITSTDWYVYLS
;
A
#
# COMPACT_ATOMS: atom_id res chain seq x y z
N MET A 1 21.85 -16.06 -11.86
CA MET A 1 20.96 -14.95 -11.51
C MET A 1 19.62 -15.57 -11.19
N LEU A 2 19.25 -15.68 -9.91
CA LEU A 2 17.94 -16.18 -9.48
C LEU A 2 16.95 -15.02 -9.68
N SER A 3 16.04 -15.14 -10.64
CA SER A 3 14.94 -14.19 -10.84
C SER A 3 13.98 -14.35 -9.66
N ASN A 4 14.07 -13.45 -8.70
CA ASN A 4 13.10 -13.31 -7.62
C ASN A 4 11.85 -12.62 -8.22
N GLU A 5 11.01 -13.36 -8.92
CA GLU A 5 9.80 -12.81 -9.54
C GLU A 5 8.67 -12.76 -8.51
N LEU A 6 7.95 -11.64 -8.48
CA LEU A 6 6.70 -11.53 -7.75
C LEU A 6 5.59 -12.16 -8.59
N SER A 7 4.84 -13.07 -7.99
CA SER A 7 3.61 -13.59 -8.57
C SER A 7 2.39 -13.07 -7.78
N PHE A 8 1.30 -12.85 -8.48
CA PHE A 8 0.07 -12.29 -7.91
C PHE A 8 -1.07 -13.28 -8.07
N LYS A 9 -1.87 -13.45 -7.02
CA LYS A 9 -3.09 -14.26 -7.06
C LYS A 9 -4.25 -13.60 -6.37
N ILE A 10 -5.46 -13.96 -6.79
CA ILE A 10 -6.71 -13.57 -6.11
C ILE A 10 -7.19 -14.76 -5.27
N SER A 11 -7.61 -14.49 -4.04
CA SER A 11 -8.14 -15.53 -3.14
C SER A 11 -9.34 -14.99 -2.36
N SER A 12 -10.22 -15.90 -1.93
CA SER A 12 -11.33 -15.56 -1.04
C SER A 12 -10.82 -15.18 0.37
N VAL A 13 -11.60 -14.40 1.11
CA VAL A 13 -11.25 -14.02 2.49
C VAL A 13 -11.00 -15.24 3.38
N PRO A 14 -11.87 -16.29 3.38
CA PRO A 14 -11.62 -17.48 4.18
C PRO A 14 -10.30 -18.18 3.83
N ASP A 15 -9.91 -18.19 2.56
CA ASP A 15 -8.66 -18.82 2.13
C ASP A 15 -7.43 -17.99 2.56
N ILE A 16 -7.53 -16.66 2.49
CA ILE A 16 -6.49 -15.75 2.98
C ILE A 16 -6.27 -15.97 4.48
N LEU A 17 -7.33 -16.08 5.26
CA LEU A 17 -7.23 -16.28 6.71
C LEU A 17 -6.65 -17.66 7.06
N LYS A 18 -7.02 -18.71 6.33
CA LYS A 18 -6.48 -20.07 6.53
C LYS A 18 -4.97 -20.15 6.29
N MET A 19 -4.43 -19.36 5.34
CA MET A 19 -2.98 -19.36 5.06
C MET A 19 -2.13 -18.92 6.25
N GLN A 20 -2.70 -18.17 7.21
CA GLN A 20 -1.99 -17.70 8.39
C GLN A 20 -2.11 -18.63 9.60
N ILE A 21 -3.19 -19.43 9.67
CA ILE A 21 -3.42 -20.36 10.77
C ILE A 21 -2.41 -21.52 10.75
N PHE A 22 -1.89 -21.84 9.57
CA PHE A 22 -0.81 -22.82 9.40
C PHE A 22 0.45 -22.08 8.92
N PRO A 23 1.30 -21.55 9.83
CA PRO A 23 2.66 -21.24 9.44
C PRO A 23 3.23 -22.57 8.92
N GLN A 24 3.67 -22.59 7.67
CA GLN A 24 4.34 -23.78 7.13
C GLN A 24 5.44 -24.12 8.12
N GLN A 25 5.28 -25.24 8.83
CA GLN A 25 6.34 -25.79 9.66
C GLN A 25 7.56 -25.92 8.74
N PRO A 26 8.76 -25.53 9.19
CA PRO A 26 9.97 -25.85 8.47
C PRO A 26 10.18 -27.37 8.53
N SER A 27 9.36 -28.10 7.78
CA SER A 27 9.48 -29.52 7.61
C SER A 27 10.49 -29.77 6.50
N GLN A 28 11.68 -30.19 6.94
CA GLN A 28 12.70 -30.85 6.16
C GLN A 28 13.35 -30.02 5.05
N LEU A 29 14.53 -29.55 5.38
CA LEU A 29 15.60 -29.20 4.46
C LEU A 29 15.72 -30.27 3.36
N SER A 30 15.04 -30.09 2.28
CA SER A 30 15.45 -30.64 0.99
C SER A 30 16.01 -29.49 0.19
N ASP A 31 17.28 -29.57 -0.07
CA ASP A 31 18.20 -28.57 -0.63
C ASP A 31 17.94 -28.23 -2.12
N TYR A 32 16.72 -28.34 -2.62
CA TYR A 32 16.48 -28.28 -4.06
C TYR A 32 15.36 -27.39 -4.56
N ASP A 33 14.71 -26.55 -3.74
CA ASP A 33 13.69 -25.64 -4.30
C ASP A 33 13.67 -24.26 -3.62
N GLN A 34 14.80 -23.56 -3.69
CA GLN A 34 14.86 -22.11 -3.41
C GLN A 34 14.44 -21.29 -4.64
N ARG A 35 13.34 -21.62 -5.28
CA ARG A 35 12.57 -20.64 -6.05
C ARG A 35 11.73 -19.85 -5.06
N ASN A 36 12.31 -18.79 -4.57
CA ASN A 36 11.65 -17.87 -3.65
C ASN A 36 10.64 -17.00 -4.44
N ASP A 37 9.72 -17.62 -5.17
CA ASP A 37 8.61 -16.91 -5.79
C ASP A 37 7.68 -16.41 -4.69
N ARG A 38 7.77 -15.10 -4.40
CA ARG A 38 6.91 -14.45 -3.42
C ARG A 38 5.51 -14.32 -4.01
N VAL A 39 4.60 -15.18 -3.60
CA VAL A 39 3.20 -15.12 -3.99
C VAL A 39 2.46 -14.06 -3.17
N ILE A 40 2.08 -12.98 -3.81
CA ILE A 40 1.29 -11.89 -3.22
C ILE A 40 -0.18 -12.19 -3.44
N THR A 41 -0.96 -12.17 -2.38
CA THR A 41 -2.39 -12.51 -2.41
C THR A 41 -3.26 -11.27 -2.30
N PHE A 42 -4.13 -11.07 -3.28
CA PHE A 42 -5.19 -10.05 -3.28
C PHE A 42 -6.52 -10.68 -2.86
N PRO A 43 -7.38 -9.95 -2.16
CA PRO A 43 -8.76 -10.39 -1.93
C PRO A 43 -9.55 -10.38 -3.24
N GLU A 44 -10.73 -10.97 -3.25
CA GLU A 44 -11.67 -10.81 -4.36
C GLU A 44 -12.04 -9.35 -4.58
N TYR A 45 -12.34 -8.97 -5.83
CA TYR A 45 -12.70 -7.59 -6.20
C TYR A 45 -13.82 -7.00 -5.32
N LYS A 46 -14.84 -7.79 -4.99
CA LYS A 46 -15.96 -7.37 -4.15
C LYS A 46 -15.48 -6.93 -2.76
N THR A 47 -14.58 -7.70 -2.15
CA THR A 47 -13.99 -7.39 -0.84
C THR A 47 -13.09 -6.16 -0.92
N ALA A 48 -12.24 -6.06 -1.95
CA ALA A 48 -11.41 -4.90 -2.15
C ALA A 48 -12.22 -3.62 -2.34
N ALA A 49 -13.29 -3.68 -3.14
CA ALA A 49 -14.18 -2.55 -3.37
C ALA A 49 -14.91 -2.12 -2.09
N MET A 50 -15.38 -3.08 -1.28
CA MET A 50 -16.02 -2.81 0.01
C MET A 50 -15.04 -2.15 0.99
N LEU A 51 -13.85 -2.68 1.18
CA LEU A 51 -12.83 -2.09 2.05
C LEU A 51 -12.43 -0.70 1.57
N PHE A 52 -12.30 -0.51 0.26
CA PHE A 52 -12.00 0.80 -0.28
C PHE A 52 -13.14 1.80 -0.05
N GLN A 53 -14.40 1.38 -0.16
CA GLN A 53 -15.56 2.21 0.16
C GLN A 53 -15.56 2.62 1.65
N CYS A 54 -15.16 1.72 2.56
CA CYS A 54 -14.97 2.06 3.97
C CYS A 54 -13.86 3.12 4.14
N HIS A 55 -12.75 2.95 3.41
CA HIS A 55 -11.66 3.95 3.40
C HIS A 55 -12.14 5.31 2.90
N GLU A 56 -12.93 5.37 1.82
CA GLU A 56 -13.49 6.62 1.29
C GLU A 56 -14.37 7.35 2.32
N ALA A 57 -15.18 6.59 3.07
CA ALA A 57 -16.12 7.18 4.03
C ALA A 57 -15.42 7.81 5.25
N THR A 58 -14.26 7.30 5.64
CA THR A 58 -13.63 7.65 6.92
C THR A 58 -12.13 7.88 6.83
N GLY A 59 -11.43 7.17 5.96
CA GLY A 59 -9.95 7.18 5.89
C GLY A 59 -9.36 8.43 5.27
N ASP A 60 -10.07 9.06 4.36
CA ASP A 60 -9.63 10.31 3.73
C ASP A 60 -9.52 11.48 4.74
N LEU A 61 -10.12 11.33 5.93
CA LEU A 61 -9.96 12.32 7.01
C LEU A 61 -8.54 12.34 7.60
N PHE A 62 -7.82 11.20 7.56
CA PHE A 62 -6.51 11.05 8.22
C PHE A 62 -5.34 11.04 7.26
N VAL A 63 -5.48 10.42 6.08
CA VAL A 63 -4.38 10.22 5.13
C VAL A 63 -4.82 10.64 3.73
N ARG A 64 -4.75 11.94 3.43
CA ARG A 64 -5.22 12.54 2.15
C ARG A 64 -4.17 12.50 1.05
N VAL A 65 -3.46 11.40 0.91
CA VAL A 65 -2.36 11.28 -0.07
C VAL A 65 -2.77 10.60 -1.38
N ILE A 66 -4.06 10.23 -1.53
CA ILE A 66 -4.58 9.65 -2.77
C ILE A 66 -5.72 10.51 -3.34
N HIS A 67 -5.95 10.37 -4.66
CA HIS A 67 -7.13 10.93 -5.31
C HIS A 67 -8.15 9.81 -5.50
N ILE A 68 -9.27 9.89 -4.79
CA ILE A 68 -10.28 8.82 -4.71
C ILE A 68 -10.78 8.35 -6.08
N PRO A 69 -11.16 9.24 -7.05
CA PRO A 69 -11.60 8.80 -8.37
C PRO A 69 -10.51 8.03 -9.14
N THR A 70 -9.25 8.48 -9.04
CA THR A 70 -8.12 7.79 -9.66
C THR A 70 -7.92 6.42 -9.04
N MET A 71 -8.00 6.30 -7.71
CA MET A 71 -7.84 5.02 -7.02
C MET A 71 -8.95 4.04 -7.37
N ARG A 72 -10.21 4.49 -7.50
CA ARG A 72 -11.31 3.63 -7.99
C ARG A 72 -11.03 3.04 -9.37
N SER A 73 -10.53 3.88 -10.29
CA SER A 73 -10.16 3.43 -11.63
C SER A 73 -8.97 2.47 -11.60
N LEU A 74 -7.98 2.75 -10.77
CA LEU A 74 -6.82 1.89 -10.54
C LEU A 74 -7.24 0.49 -10.08
N ILE A 75 -8.10 0.40 -9.06
CA ILE A 75 -8.60 -0.88 -8.55
C ILE A 75 -9.23 -1.70 -9.68
N LYS A 76 -10.14 -1.11 -10.46
CA LYS A 76 -10.79 -1.80 -11.59
C LYS A 76 -9.77 -2.31 -12.61
N THR A 77 -8.85 -1.45 -13.02
CA THR A 77 -7.83 -1.80 -14.02
C THR A 77 -6.88 -2.87 -13.51
N LEU A 78 -6.47 -2.80 -12.24
CA LEU A 78 -5.57 -3.77 -11.63
C LEU A 78 -6.22 -5.16 -11.56
N TYR A 79 -7.48 -5.24 -11.14
CA TYR A 79 -8.19 -6.52 -11.11
C TYR A 79 -8.44 -7.11 -12.49
N LEU A 80 -8.69 -6.29 -13.52
CA LEU A 80 -8.77 -6.78 -14.89
C LEU A 80 -7.44 -7.39 -15.34
N LYS A 81 -6.33 -6.73 -15.07
CA LYS A 81 -4.99 -7.27 -15.38
C LYS A 81 -4.70 -8.57 -14.63
N LEU A 82 -5.02 -8.64 -13.32
CA LEU A 82 -4.87 -9.86 -12.53
C LEU A 82 -5.68 -11.04 -13.09
N GLN A 83 -6.89 -10.80 -13.59
CA GLN A 83 -7.75 -11.83 -14.17
C GLN A 83 -7.26 -12.27 -15.56
N GLN A 84 -6.66 -11.37 -16.33
CA GLN A 84 -6.11 -11.66 -17.66
C GLN A 84 -4.72 -12.27 -17.61
N GLY A 85 -4.08 -12.30 -16.44
CA GLY A 85 -2.68 -12.72 -16.29
C GLY A 85 -1.67 -11.72 -16.87
N ASP A 86 -2.10 -10.47 -17.03
CA ASP A 86 -1.25 -9.41 -17.53
C ASP A 86 -0.29 -8.89 -16.46
N SER A 87 0.77 -8.20 -16.91
CA SER A 87 1.72 -7.54 -16.03
C SER A 87 1.05 -6.46 -15.19
N VAL A 88 1.18 -6.58 -13.87
CA VAL A 88 0.65 -5.64 -12.87
C VAL A 88 1.72 -4.62 -12.51
N PRO A 89 1.43 -3.30 -12.58
CA PRO A 89 2.35 -2.27 -12.10
C PRO A 89 2.62 -2.43 -10.60
N ILE A 90 3.88 -2.61 -10.23
CA ILE A 90 4.30 -3.01 -8.88
C ILE A 90 3.90 -1.96 -7.84
N GLY A 91 4.17 -0.67 -8.09
CA GLY A 91 3.77 0.40 -7.18
C GLY A 91 2.26 0.48 -6.96
N GLN A 92 1.45 0.26 -8.00
CA GLN A 92 0.00 0.22 -7.88
C GLN A 92 -0.49 -0.96 -7.03
N ALA A 93 0.17 -2.11 -7.15
CA ALA A 93 -0.12 -3.28 -6.33
C ALA A 93 0.21 -3.03 -4.85
N ALA A 94 1.37 -2.43 -4.56
CA ALA A 94 1.77 -2.04 -3.21
C ALA A 94 0.77 -1.04 -2.60
N LEU A 95 0.40 0.00 -3.37
CA LEU A 95 -0.54 1.02 -2.93
C LEU A 95 -1.91 0.40 -2.61
N LEU A 96 -2.45 -0.44 -3.49
CA LEU A 96 -3.74 -1.07 -3.23
C LEU A 96 -3.72 -1.87 -1.93
N LEU A 97 -2.75 -2.76 -1.75
CA LEU A 97 -2.67 -3.57 -0.53
C LEU A 97 -2.46 -2.73 0.73
N SER A 98 -1.70 -1.63 0.67
CA SER A 98 -1.50 -0.75 1.81
C SER A 98 -2.80 -0.02 2.22
N VAL A 99 -3.59 0.43 1.24
CA VAL A 99 -4.91 1.03 1.48
C VAL A 99 -5.88 -0.01 2.08
N LEU A 100 -5.90 -1.23 1.53
CA LEU A 100 -6.74 -2.31 2.07
C LEU A 100 -6.31 -2.73 3.47
N ALA A 101 -5.01 -2.72 3.78
CA ALA A 101 -4.49 -2.99 5.13
C ALA A 101 -5.00 -1.95 6.13
N LEU A 102 -4.93 -0.66 5.78
CA LEU A 102 -5.43 0.42 6.62
C LEU A 102 -6.95 0.31 6.81
N ALA A 103 -7.70 0.07 5.72
CA ALA A 103 -9.14 -0.09 5.76
C ALA A 103 -9.57 -1.28 6.63
N ALA A 104 -8.92 -2.42 6.49
CA ALA A 104 -9.20 -3.59 7.32
C ALA A 104 -8.90 -3.32 8.80
N PHE A 105 -7.82 -2.58 9.10
CA PHE A 105 -7.45 -2.25 10.48
C PHE A 105 -8.48 -1.35 11.16
N PHE A 106 -8.92 -0.26 10.49
CA PHE A 106 -9.74 0.77 11.13
C PHE A 106 -11.23 0.53 10.99
N TYR A 107 -11.65 -0.07 9.88
CA TYR A 107 -13.02 0.02 9.41
C TYR A 107 -13.73 -1.30 9.33
N GLY A 108 -13.22 -2.39 9.77
CA GLY A 108 -13.93 -3.70 9.78
C GLY A 108 -15.46 -3.54 9.65
N PRO A 109 -16.30 -4.49 9.47
CA PRO A 109 -17.71 -4.29 9.11
C PRO A 109 -18.40 -3.35 10.10
N PRO A 110 -19.26 -2.43 9.61
CA PRO A 110 -19.94 -1.43 10.45
C PRO A 110 -20.91 -2.03 11.47
N GLU A 111 -21.24 -3.30 11.35
CA GLU A 111 -22.22 -3.99 12.18
C GLU A 111 -21.53 -5.00 13.11
N GLY A 112 -21.06 -4.52 14.27
CA GLY A 112 -20.65 -5.39 15.36
C GLY A 112 -19.54 -4.82 16.25
N PRO A 113 -19.50 -5.22 17.54
CA PRO A 113 -18.41 -4.82 18.42
C PRO A 113 -17.10 -5.44 17.91
N ARG A 114 -16.01 -4.66 17.92
CA ARG A 114 -14.63 -5.09 17.54
C ARG A 114 -14.15 -6.35 18.30
N GLN A 115 -14.91 -6.84 19.25
CA GLN A 115 -14.65 -8.05 20.04
C GLN A 115 -15.34 -9.31 19.51
N SER A 116 -16.11 -9.19 18.40
CA SER A 116 -16.67 -10.36 17.72
C SER A 116 -15.58 -11.09 16.92
N SER A 117 -15.81 -12.38 16.59
CA SER A 117 -14.93 -13.17 15.72
C SER A 117 -14.55 -12.42 14.45
N ASP A 118 -15.48 -11.66 13.88
CA ASP A 118 -15.28 -10.86 12.67
C ASP A 118 -14.23 -9.76 12.83
N GLY A 119 -14.13 -9.11 14.01
CA GLY A 119 -13.12 -8.09 14.28
C GLY A 119 -11.69 -8.65 14.29
N GLN A 120 -11.49 -9.89 14.75
CA GLN A 120 -10.21 -10.58 14.69
C GLN A 120 -9.83 -10.93 13.25
N ASP A 121 -10.79 -11.33 12.43
CA ASP A 121 -10.58 -11.66 11.02
C ASP A 121 -10.10 -10.43 10.23
N TYR A 122 -10.68 -9.25 10.46
CA TYR A 122 -10.24 -8.01 9.81
C TYR A 122 -8.84 -7.56 10.27
N LEU A 123 -8.48 -7.76 11.54
CA LEU A 123 -7.12 -7.52 12.01
C LEU A 123 -6.12 -8.47 11.34
N GLN A 124 -6.49 -9.74 11.16
CA GLN A 124 -5.64 -10.69 10.43
C GLN A 124 -5.53 -10.33 8.95
N LEU A 125 -6.62 -9.93 8.29
CA LEU A 125 -6.57 -9.42 6.92
C LEU A 125 -5.65 -8.21 6.79
N SER A 126 -5.73 -7.25 7.73
CA SER A 126 -4.82 -6.11 7.77
C SER A 126 -3.35 -6.55 7.80
N LYS A 127 -3.01 -7.54 8.63
CA LYS A 127 -1.65 -8.09 8.71
C LYS A 127 -1.21 -8.77 7.41
N VAL A 128 -2.10 -9.54 6.75
CA VAL A 128 -1.79 -10.19 5.46
C VAL A 128 -1.52 -9.15 4.38
N PHE A 129 -2.41 -8.15 4.25
CA PHE A 129 -2.25 -7.09 3.26
C PHE A 129 -1.02 -6.24 3.55
N SER A 130 -0.74 -5.95 4.83
CA SER A 130 0.48 -5.27 5.24
C SER A 130 1.73 -6.04 4.82
N LYS A 131 1.76 -7.36 5.07
CA LYS A 131 2.89 -8.19 4.66
C LYS A 131 3.06 -8.17 3.14
N GLY A 132 1.97 -8.36 2.39
CA GLY A 132 2.00 -8.33 0.92
C GLY A 132 2.51 -6.99 0.38
N SER A 133 2.00 -5.87 0.91
CA SER A 133 2.47 -4.53 0.52
C SER A 133 3.96 -4.33 0.79
N LEU A 134 4.44 -4.75 1.98
CA LEU A 134 5.86 -4.62 2.35
C LEU A 134 6.77 -5.52 1.50
N ASP A 135 6.34 -6.72 1.16
CA ASP A 135 7.07 -7.62 0.26
C ASP A 135 7.22 -7.02 -1.15
N ILE A 136 6.16 -6.35 -1.64
CA ILE A 136 6.19 -5.62 -2.92
C ILE A 136 7.12 -4.40 -2.83
N LEU A 137 7.03 -3.60 -1.77
CA LEU A 137 7.87 -2.43 -1.58
C LEU A 137 9.36 -2.79 -1.48
N ASP A 138 9.70 -3.89 -0.81
CA ASP A 138 11.05 -4.41 -0.76
C ASP A 138 11.55 -4.84 -2.14
N TYR A 139 10.70 -5.49 -2.93
CA TYR A 139 11.00 -5.82 -4.31
C TYR A 139 11.17 -4.57 -5.18
N SER A 140 10.24 -3.61 -5.09
CA SER A 140 10.29 -2.36 -5.85
C SER A 140 11.59 -1.60 -5.59
N ARG A 141 11.95 -1.46 -4.32
CA ARG A 141 13.20 -0.78 -3.90
C ARG A 141 14.47 -1.40 -4.49
N ARG A 142 14.47 -2.72 -4.73
CA ARG A 142 15.66 -3.43 -5.27
C ARG A 142 15.70 -3.43 -6.80
N ASN A 143 14.56 -3.33 -7.46
CA ASN A 143 14.45 -3.62 -8.90
C ASN A 143 13.92 -2.45 -9.73
N THR A 144 13.47 -1.36 -9.10
CA THR A 144 12.91 -0.19 -9.78
C THR A 144 13.50 1.11 -9.23
N SER A 145 13.25 2.21 -9.92
CA SER A 145 13.58 3.56 -9.44
C SER A 145 12.54 4.12 -8.45
N GLY A 146 11.48 3.37 -8.16
CA GLY A 146 10.38 3.81 -7.34
C GLY A 146 9.36 4.68 -8.10
N THR A 147 8.15 4.74 -7.57
CA THR A 147 7.03 5.49 -8.12
C THR A 147 6.32 6.32 -7.04
N LEU A 148 5.42 7.22 -7.44
CA LEU A 148 4.59 7.96 -6.49
C LEU A 148 3.73 7.00 -5.65
N GLU A 149 3.23 5.94 -6.27
CA GLU A 149 2.44 4.92 -5.59
C GLU A 149 3.25 4.16 -4.52
N ASP A 150 4.54 3.94 -4.75
CA ASP A 150 5.41 3.36 -3.71
C ASP A 150 5.54 4.29 -2.51
N VAL A 151 5.71 5.60 -2.73
CA VAL A 151 5.75 6.60 -1.65
C VAL A 151 4.45 6.62 -0.87
N GLN A 152 3.31 6.62 -1.57
CA GLN A 152 1.99 6.56 -0.94
C GLN A 152 1.82 5.27 -0.13
N ALA A 153 2.25 4.12 -0.66
CA ALA A 153 2.21 2.84 0.04
C ALA A 153 3.08 2.85 1.31
N TYR A 154 4.28 3.43 1.26
CA TYR A 154 5.12 3.62 2.47
C TYR A 154 4.42 4.47 3.52
N ILE A 155 3.72 5.54 3.14
CA ILE A 155 2.94 6.37 4.06
C ILE A 155 1.85 5.54 4.74
N PHE A 156 1.01 4.83 3.98
CA PHE A 156 -0.04 3.98 4.54
C PHE A 156 0.53 2.91 5.45
N MET A 157 1.64 2.26 5.06
CA MET A 157 2.30 1.25 5.86
C MET A 157 2.93 1.81 7.14
N THR A 158 3.43 3.05 7.12
CA THR A 158 3.90 3.75 8.32
C THR A 158 2.75 3.92 9.31
N VAL A 159 1.60 4.40 8.85
CA VAL A 159 0.40 4.60 9.69
C VAL A 159 -0.08 3.26 10.28
N VAL A 160 -0.23 2.23 9.46
CA VAL A 160 -0.64 0.90 9.95
C VAL A 160 0.35 0.35 10.98
N THR A 161 1.65 0.48 10.73
CA THR A 161 2.69 -0.05 11.63
C THR A 161 2.72 0.71 12.95
N ILE A 162 2.55 2.02 12.96
CA ILE A 162 2.43 2.81 14.20
C ILE A 162 1.27 2.31 15.07
N HIS A 163 0.14 1.96 14.45
CA HIS A 163 -1.03 1.47 15.19
C HIS A 163 -0.90 0.01 15.64
N LEU A 164 -0.13 -0.82 14.93
CA LEU A 164 0.10 -2.22 15.31
C LEU A 164 1.24 -2.36 16.32
N ASP A 165 2.34 -1.65 16.11
CA ASP A 165 3.62 -1.88 16.80
C ASP A 165 4.11 -0.64 17.57
N GLY A 166 3.33 0.46 17.57
CA GLY A 166 3.73 1.74 18.14
C GLY A 166 4.84 2.44 17.31
N PHE A 167 5.48 3.44 17.92
CA PHE A 167 6.63 4.14 17.31
C PHE A 167 7.89 3.28 17.38
N SER A 168 7.91 2.24 16.59
CA SER A 168 8.98 1.25 16.50
C SER A 168 10.08 1.66 15.52
N ALA A 169 11.23 0.99 15.55
CA ALA A 169 12.27 1.15 14.54
C ALA A 169 11.74 0.86 13.12
N ARG A 170 10.77 -0.05 13.01
CA ARG A 170 10.13 -0.41 11.73
C ARG A 170 9.30 0.76 11.17
N SER A 171 8.47 1.40 12.00
CA SER A 171 7.68 2.56 11.55
C SER A 171 8.58 3.73 11.15
N ARG A 172 9.68 3.99 11.87
CA ARG A 172 10.67 4.99 11.51
C ARG A 172 11.37 4.69 10.17
N LEU A 173 11.73 3.42 9.94
CA LEU A 173 12.33 3.01 8.67
C LEU A 173 11.39 3.24 7.49
N LEU A 174 10.10 2.92 7.63
CA LEU A 174 9.10 3.13 6.58
C LEU A 174 8.91 4.62 6.29
N ALA A 175 8.80 5.47 7.32
CA ALA A 175 8.71 6.91 7.17
C ALA A 175 9.94 7.50 6.47
N SER A 176 11.14 7.08 6.87
CA SER A 176 12.41 7.50 6.25
C SER A 176 12.50 7.05 4.78
N SER A 177 12.01 5.85 4.46
CA SER A 177 11.95 5.35 3.08
C SER A 177 11.01 6.19 2.21
N ALA A 178 9.84 6.55 2.73
CA ALA A 178 8.91 7.46 2.06
C ALA A 178 9.56 8.83 1.79
N ALA A 179 10.23 9.41 2.79
CA ALA A 179 10.87 10.71 2.69
C ALA A 179 12.03 10.71 1.67
N THR A 180 12.85 9.67 1.67
CA THR A 180 13.96 9.53 0.73
C THR A 180 13.44 9.40 -0.70
N MET A 181 12.53 8.49 -0.95
CA MET A 181 11.94 8.27 -2.28
C MET A 181 11.20 9.51 -2.78
N ALA A 182 10.48 10.23 -1.92
CA ALA A 182 9.81 11.47 -2.30
C ALA A 182 10.81 12.55 -2.77
N ARG A 183 12.00 12.63 -2.14
CA ARG A 183 13.08 13.54 -2.58
C ARG A 183 13.67 13.08 -3.91
N ASP A 184 13.90 11.78 -4.10
CA ASP A 184 14.43 11.21 -5.35
C ASP A 184 13.48 11.46 -6.52
N LEU A 185 12.16 11.42 -6.29
CA LEU A 185 11.12 11.77 -7.25
C LEU A 185 10.94 13.29 -7.44
N GLY A 186 11.69 14.12 -6.73
CA GLY A 186 11.64 15.58 -6.85
C GLY A 186 10.41 16.24 -6.26
N LEU A 187 9.65 15.56 -5.36
CA LEU A 187 8.41 16.11 -4.80
C LEU A 187 8.63 17.38 -3.98
N HIS A 188 9.83 17.62 -3.50
CA HIS A 188 10.20 18.84 -2.77
C HIS A 188 10.37 20.07 -3.65
N ARG A 189 10.37 19.92 -4.99
CA ARG A 189 10.59 20.99 -5.97
C ARG A 189 9.37 21.28 -6.85
N LEU A 190 8.22 20.71 -6.57
CA LEU A 190 7.03 20.79 -7.41
C LEU A 190 6.57 22.20 -7.74
N ASP A 191 6.82 23.17 -6.86
CA ASP A 191 6.37 24.54 -7.01
C ASP A 191 7.45 25.47 -7.62
N ALA A 192 8.72 25.07 -7.61
CA ALA A 192 9.82 25.88 -8.13
C ALA A 192 9.75 26.11 -9.66
N ASP A 193 9.27 25.11 -10.40
CA ASP A 193 9.28 25.15 -11.87
C ASP A 193 7.93 25.58 -12.46
N TRP A 194 6.91 25.77 -11.63
CA TRP A 194 5.53 26.05 -12.10
C TRP A 194 5.31 27.48 -12.57
N GLU A 195 5.98 28.44 -11.97
CA GLU A 195 5.79 29.86 -12.29
C GLU A 195 6.35 30.24 -13.66
N SER A 196 7.26 29.44 -14.21
CA SER A 196 8.02 29.82 -15.40
C SER A 196 7.47 29.33 -16.75
N SER A 197 6.58 28.33 -16.82
CA SER A 197 6.29 27.79 -18.16
C SER A 197 4.94 27.10 -18.42
N ALA A 198 4.11 26.77 -17.45
CA ALA A 198 3.01 25.84 -17.69
C ALA A 198 1.62 26.24 -17.18
N SER A 199 1.43 27.41 -16.56
CA SER A 199 0.16 27.72 -15.87
C SER A 199 -1.05 27.93 -16.79
N GLN A 200 -0.85 28.16 -18.08
CA GLN A 200 -1.94 28.51 -19.01
C GLN A 200 -2.53 27.34 -19.80
N GLN A 201 -1.92 26.13 -19.76
CA GLN A 201 -2.36 24.98 -20.57
C GLN A 201 -2.38 23.65 -19.82
N ALA A 202 -2.27 23.64 -18.50
CA ALA A 202 -2.29 22.41 -17.73
C ALA A 202 -3.66 21.72 -17.81
N SER A 203 -3.68 20.43 -18.14
CA SER A 203 -4.90 19.65 -18.12
C SER A 203 -5.40 19.46 -16.66
N VAL A 204 -6.69 19.16 -16.50
CA VAL A 204 -7.26 18.83 -15.18
C VAL A 204 -6.51 17.66 -14.55
N ARG A 205 -6.04 16.71 -15.35
CA ARG A 205 -5.26 15.55 -14.88
C ARG A 205 -3.92 15.99 -14.30
N ASP A 206 -3.21 16.93 -14.95
CA ASP A 206 -1.92 17.43 -14.47
C ASP A 206 -2.08 18.19 -13.15
N LEU A 207 -3.18 18.93 -13.01
CA LEU A 207 -3.51 19.64 -11.75
C LEU A 207 -3.78 18.66 -10.61
N ILE A 208 -4.53 17.58 -10.87
CA ILE A 208 -4.81 16.53 -9.89
C ILE A 208 -3.50 15.83 -9.49
N ASP A 209 -2.67 15.43 -10.45
CA ASP A 209 -1.40 14.75 -10.19
C ASP A 209 -0.48 15.62 -9.35
N ARG A 210 -0.36 16.90 -9.68
CA ARG A 210 0.43 17.86 -8.91
C ARG A 210 -0.08 18.04 -7.49
N GLU A 211 -1.40 18.17 -7.32
CA GLU A 211 -2.01 18.33 -6.00
C GLU A 211 -1.80 17.07 -5.12
N VAL A 212 -1.92 15.89 -5.70
CA VAL A 212 -1.61 14.63 -5.00
C VAL A 212 -0.15 14.59 -4.55
N LYS A 213 0.79 14.92 -5.44
CA LYS A 213 2.22 15.00 -5.13
C LYS A 213 2.50 16.01 -4.00
N ARG A 214 1.84 17.18 -4.03
CA ARG A 214 1.96 18.19 -2.98
C ARG A 214 1.48 17.64 -1.63
N ARG A 215 0.31 17.00 -1.59
CA ARG A 215 -0.24 16.40 -0.36
C ARG A 215 0.66 15.30 0.19
N VAL A 216 1.22 14.45 -0.68
CA VAL A 216 2.19 13.42 -0.30
C VAL A 216 3.40 14.06 0.37
N PHE A 217 3.98 15.07 -0.23
CA PHE A 217 5.16 15.74 0.33
C PHE A 217 4.85 16.43 1.66
N TRP A 218 3.72 17.15 1.76
CA TRP A 218 3.30 17.78 3.02
C TRP A 218 3.00 16.77 4.13
N PHE A 219 2.38 15.64 3.80
CA PHE A 219 2.13 14.58 4.77
C PHE A 219 3.45 14.04 5.33
N ILE A 220 4.43 13.76 4.48
CA ILE A 220 5.75 13.27 4.88
C ILE A 220 6.42 14.29 5.79
N THR A 221 6.45 15.56 5.38
CA THR A 221 7.10 16.63 6.15
C THR A 221 6.46 16.82 7.53
N SER A 222 5.14 16.76 7.61
CA SER A 222 4.43 16.89 8.88
C SER A 222 4.62 15.68 9.80
N THR A 223 4.72 14.48 9.22
CA THR A 223 4.88 13.23 9.97
C THR A 223 6.33 13.04 10.45
N ASP A 224 7.31 13.57 9.72
CA ASP A 224 8.73 13.50 10.07
C ASP A 224 8.98 14.07 11.46
N TRP A 225 8.37 15.21 11.79
CA TRP A 225 8.43 15.82 13.13
C TRP A 225 7.89 14.90 14.23
N TYR A 226 6.80 14.18 13.96
CA TYR A 226 6.17 13.30 14.93
C TYR A 226 6.99 12.04 15.21
N VAL A 227 7.59 11.48 14.16
CA VAL A 227 8.34 10.21 14.23
C VAL A 227 9.72 10.38 14.87
N TYR A 228 10.33 11.58 14.76
CA TYR A 228 11.66 11.85 15.33
C TYR A 228 11.64 12.42 16.75
N LEU A 229 10.50 12.96 17.21
CA LEU A 229 10.35 13.51 18.56
C LEU A 229 9.79 12.51 19.57
N SER A 230 9.42 11.30 19.14
CA SER A 230 8.88 10.21 19.98
C SER A 230 9.92 9.15 20.21
#